data_cbc9ca60569c5bba1938a716fd86d4a8
#
_entry.id   cbc9ca60569c5bba1938a716fd86d4a8
#
_cell.length_a   1.000
_cell.length_b   1.000
_cell.length_c   1.000
_cell.angle_alpha   90.00
_cell.angle_beta   90.00
_cell.angle_gamma   90.00
#
_symmetry.space_group_name_H-M   'P 1'
#
loop_
_entity.id
_entity.type
_entity.pdbx_description
1 polymer ?
#
loop_
_entity_poly.entity_id
_entity_poly.type
_entity_poly.pdbx_seq_one_letter_code
_entity_poly.pdbx_strand_id
1 'polypeptide(L)'
;MSENGSLRPKPTAAKPPKPEDLILYEKDPKTKIATITFNRPEYLNAPTSAARLRYADLLRAATVDNDVKVVVIRGVGDNLGSGADLPEFMEGNDNTDLRLAELRLEDEGVGEVSYPPKGSFRHGATISAWYANVQAGNRPLQELKKISIVEAKGYCYGWHFYQCADADLVISSDDALFGHPSFRYYGWGPRMWTWVQMMGLRKFQEMVFTGRPFTADEMFQCNFLNKVVSRDQLEAEVDKYARACARNRPVDTVFQQKIFFEVFKQYQGEYMGSLLSAFFESMGSGVTNDGDDDLDMYEAIDTGLAGAVNDNDSKFPPDFRLSKSNRKKD
;
A
#
# COMPACT_ATOMS: atom_id res chain seq x y z
N MET A 1 -0.60 -38.90 -12.65
CA MET A 1 -0.74 -38.14 -13.89
C MET A 1 -2.21 -37.81 -14.05
N SER A 2 -2.66 -36.67 -13.59
CA SER A 2 -3.99 -36.16 -13.85
C SER A 2 -3.80 -34.69 -14.28
N GLU A 3 -3.97 -34.49 -15.58
CA GLU A 3 -4.13 -33.17 -16.18
C GLU A 3 -5.47 -32.59 -15.68
N ASN A 4 -5.44 -31.78 -14.63
CA ASN A 4 -6.55 -30.91 -14.32
C ASN A 4 -6.09 -29.48 -14.54
N GLY A 5 -6.52 -28.97 -15.68
CA GLY A 5 -6.21 -27.65 -16.15
C GLY A 5 -6.69 -26.55 -15.21
N SER A 6 -5.81 -25.61 -14.99
CA SER A 6 -6.11 -24.28 -14.48
C SER A 6 -7.33 -23.69 -15.18
N LEU A 7 -8.39 -23.38 -14.44
CA LEU A 7 -9.63 -22.76 -14.92
C LEU A 7 -9.46 -21.28 -15.30
N ARG A 8 -8.27 -20.77 -15.35
CA ARG A 8 -7.99 -19.44 -15.91
C ARG A 8 -7.35 -19.62 -17.28
N PRO A 9 -7.87 -18.94 -18.32
CA PRO A 9 -7.13 -18.86 -19.57
C PRO A 9 -5.77 -18.26 -19.22
N LYS A 10 -4.68 -18.94 -19.63
CA LYS A 10 -3.33 -18.36 -19.59
C LYS A 10 -3.45 -16.98 -20.24
N PRO A 11 -2.93 -15.93 -19.65
CA PRO A 11 -2.95 -14.62 -20.27
C PRO A 11 -2.33 -14.79 -21.66
N THR A 12 -3.13 -14.65 -22.70
CA THR A 12 -2.61 -14.38 -24.01
C THR A 12 -1.71 -13.18 -23.83
N ALA A 13 -0.48 -13.23 -24.34
CA ALA A 13 0.59 -12.26 -24.16
C ALA A 13 0.19 -10.85 -24.64
N ALA A 14 -0.81 -10.25 -23.98
CA ALA A 14 -1.08 -8.84 -24.04
C ALA A 14 0.12 -8.15 -23.39
N LYS A 15 0.70 -7.17 -24.08
CA LYS A 15 1.76 -6.34 -23.49
C LYS A 15 1.30 -5.86 -22.12
N PRO A 16 2.14 -5.98 -21.08
CA PRO A 16 1.76 -5.46 -19.76
C PRO A 16 1.35 -3.99 -19.91
N PRO A 17 0.31 -3.55 -19.18
CA PRO A 17 -0.15 -2.17 -19.27
C PRO A 17 1.00 -1.23 -18.87
N LYS A 18 1.10 -0.09 -19.56
CA LYS A 18 2.16 0.88 -19.26
C LYS A 18 1.90 1.50 -17.88
N PRO A 19 2.95 1.77 -17.10
CA PRO A 19 2.80 2.43 -15.80
C PRO A 19 2.01 3.75 -15.87
N GLU A 20 2.13 4.48 -16.99
CA GLU A 20 1.44 5.74 -17.26
C GLU A 20 -0.07 5.57 -17.38
N ASP A 21 -0.54 4.42 -17.82
CA ASP A 21 -1.97 4.11 -17.93
C ASP A 21 -2.56 3.69 -16.57
N LEU A 22 -1.71 3.17 -15.68
CA LEU A 22 -2.10 2.69 -14.35
C LEU A 22 -2.01 3.76 -13.26
N ILE A 23 -1.07 4.70 -13.40
CA ILE A 23 -0.89 5.82 -12.48
C ILE A 23 -0.98 7.11 -13.29
N LEU A 24 -2.13 7.76 -13.19
CA LEU A 24 -2.37 9.05 -13.84
C LEU A 24 -1.84 10.18 -12.97
N TYR A 25 -1.38 11.25 -13.61
CA TYR A 25 -0.90 12.45 -12.94
C TYR A 25 -1.43 13.70 -13.65
N GLU A 26 -2.07 14.54 -12.87
CA GLU A 26 -2.56 15.83 -13.32
C GLU A 26 -2.12 16.91 -12.34
N LYS A 27 -1.79 18.11 -12.84
CA LYS A 27 -1.53 19.26 -11.99
C LYS A 27 -2.18 20.52 -12.54
N ASP A 28 -2.65 21.35 -11.65
CA ASP A 28 -3.12 22.71 -11.97
C ASP A 28 -2.17 23.74 -11.33
N PRO A 29 -1.32 24.42 -12.13
CA PRO A 29 -0.39 25.42 -11.63
C PRO A 29 -1.08 26.63 -10.97
N LYS A 30 -2.35 26.92 -11.31
CA LYS A 30 -3.10 28.03 -10.73
C LYS A 30 -3.51 27.75 -9.29
N THR A 31 -3.96 26.54 -9.02
CA THR A 31 -4.32 26.11 -7.67
C THR A 31 -3.15 25.51 -6.90
N LYS A 32 -2.09 25.13 -7.59
CA LYS A 32 -0.93 24.38 -7.06
C LYS A 32 -1.32 23.02 -6.46
N ILE A 33 -2.37 22.43 -6.98
CA ILE A 33 -2.83 21.09 -6.60
C ILE A 33 -2.45 20.12 -7.73
N ALA A 34 -1.79 19.04 -7.37
CA ALA A 34 -1.59 17.89 -8.23
C ALA A 34 -2.44 16.72 -7.74
N THR A 35 -2.85 15.86 -8.67
CA THR A 35 -3.60 14.64 -8.36
C THR A 35 -2.89 13.44 -8.94
N ILE A 36 -2.65 12.42 -8.12
CA ILE A 36 -2.19 11.10 -8.52
C ILE A 36 -3.38 10.16 -8.41
N THR A 37 -3.73 9.48 -9.50
CA THR A 37 -4.89 8.60 -9.55
C THR A 37 -4.46 7.17 -9.89
N PHE A 38 -4.79 6.22 -9.01
CA PHE A 38 -4.70 4.78 -9.31
C PHE A 38 -5.81 4.40 -10.28
N ASN A 39 -5.45 3.94 -11.47
CA ASN A 39 -6.35 3.71 -12.59
C ASN A 39 -6.30 2.27 -13.09
N ARG A 40 -6.74 1.34 -12.23
CA ARG A 40 -6.87 -0.08 -12.57
C ARG A 40 -8.07 -0.70 -11.84
N PRO A 41 -9.28 -0.13 -12.02
CA PRO A 41 -10.46 -0.51 -11.23
C PRO A 41 -10.85 -1.99 -11.39
N GLU A 42 -10.58 -2.61 -12.53
CA GLU A 42 -10.82 -4.03 -12.83
C GLU A 42 -9.96 -4.99 -11.97
N TYR A 43 -8.86 -4.50 -11.41
CA TYR A 43 -8.02 -5.19 -10.43
C TYR A 43 -8.04 -4.50 -9.06
N LEU A 44 -9.14 -3.83 -8.73
CA LEU A 44 -9.31 -3.09 -7.47
C LEU A 44 -8.16 -2.11 -7.20
N ASN A 45 -7.65 -1.47 -8.25
CA ASN A 45 -6.51 -0.54 -8.23
C ASN A 45 -5.19 -1.12 -7.69
N ALA A 46 -5.02 -2.45 -7.68
CA ALA A 46 -3.76 -3.07 -7.30
C ALA A 46 -2.64 -2.66 -8.29
N PRO A 47 -1.56 -1.98 -7.84
CA PRO A 47 -0.50 -1.54 -8.72
C PRO A 47 0.50 -2.65 -8.98
N THR A 48 0.97 -2.75 -10.22
CA THR A 48 2.16 -3.52 -10.57
C THR A 48 3.42 -2.89 -9.97
N SER A 49 4.53 -3.63 -9.92
CA SER A 49 5.82 -3.10 -9.46
C SER A 49 6.24 -1.86 -10.26
N ALA A 50 6.09 -1.89 -11.59
CA ALA A 50 6.39 -0.75 -12.44
C ALA A 50 5.47 0.47 -12.14
N ALA A 51 4.19 0.23 -11.84
CA ALA A 51 3.27 1.29 -11.44
C ALA A 51 3.67 1.92 -10.08
N ARG A 52 4.15 1.12 -9.13
CA ARG A 52 4.65 1.63 -7.84
C ARG A 52 5.90 2.50 -8.02
N LEU A 53 6.82 2.10 -8.91
CA LEU A 53 7.99 2.92 -9.23
C LEU A 53 7.59 4.27 -9.85
N ARG A 54 6.66 4.25 -10.81
CA ARG A 54 6.12 5.51 -11.37
C ARG A 54 5.48 6.39 -10.29
N TYR A 55 4.69 5.81 -9.41
CA TYR A 55 4.11 6.55 -8.27
C TYR A 55 5.20 7.21 -7.43
N ALA A 56 6.26 6.49 -7.09
CA ALA A 56 7.39 7.00 -6.34
C ALA A 56 8.10 8.16 -7.08
N ASP A 57 8.30 8.04 -8.38
CA ASP A 57 8.91 9.10 -9.20
C ASP A 57 8.05 10.35 -9.28
N LEU A 58 6.73 10.20 -9.40
CA LEU A 58 5.80 11.33 -9.39
C LEU A 58 5.84 12.09 -8.07
N LEU A 59 5.96 11.39 -6.94
CA LEU A 59 6.12 12.02 -5.63
C LEU A 59 7.46 12.74 -5.49
N ARG A 60 8.55 12.16 -5.99
CA ARG A 60 9.87 12.81 -6.05
C ARG A 60 9.84 14.06 -6.93
N ALA A 61 9.24 13.96 -8.11
CA ALA A 61 9.06 15.10 -9.02
C ALA A 61 8.21 16.19 -8.37
N ALA A 62 7.07 15.86 -7.75
CA ALA A 62 6.23 16.79 -7.04
C ALA A 62 6.97 17.49 -5.90
N THR A 63 7.89 16.82 -5.21
CA THR A 63 8.68 17.41 -4.11
C THR A 63 9.43 18.65 -4.55
N VAL A 64 10.01 18.67 -5.74
CA VAL A 64 10.80 19.79 -6.27
C VAL A 64 10.01 20.73 -7.18
N ASP A 65 8.81 20.34 -7.61
CA ASP A 65 7.99 21.13 -8.53
C ASP A 65 7.40 22.36 -7.82
N ASN A 66 7.76 23.56 -8.29
CA ASN A 66 7.28 24.82 -7.72
C ASN A 66 5.79 25.09 -8.03
N ASP A 67 5.22 24.43 -9.01
CA ASP A 67 3.80 24.51 -9.36
C ASP A 67 2.92 23.55 -8.54
N VAL A 68 3.51 22.80 -7.62
CA VAL A 68 2.80 21.89 -6.73
C VAL A 68 3.00 22.31 -5.28
N LYS A 69 1.93 22.31 -4.52
CA LYS A 69 1.92 22.54 -3.06
C LYS A 69 1.16 21.45 -2.32
N VAL A 70 0.14 20.89 -2.96
CA VAL A 70 -0.70 19.82 -2.45
C VAL A 70 -0.72 18.69 -3.47
N VAL A 71 -0.63 17.45 -2.99
CA VAL A 71 -0.80 16.24 -3.78
C VAL A 71 -2.00 15.48 -3.24
N VAL A 72 -3.04 15.33 -4.05
CA VAL A 72 -4.20 14.48 -3.76
C VAL A 72 -3.95 13.10 -4.36
N ILE A 73 -4.18 12.04 -3.58
CA ILE A 73 -4.01 10.65 -3.99
C ILE A 73 -5.37 9.97 -3.93
N ARG A 74 -5.81 9.40 -5.06
CA ARG A 74 -7.13 8.77 -5.17
C ARG A 74 -7.11 7.53 -6.07
N GLY A 75 -8.20 6.75 -6.05
CA GLY A 75 -8.42 5.62 -6.96
C GLY A 75 -9.62 5.85 -7.88
N VAL A 76 -9.57 5.32 -9.10
CA VAL A 76 -10.73 5.26 -9.99
C VAL A 76 -11.76 4.25 -9.47
N GLY A 77 -13.05 4.52 -9.66
CA GLY A 77 -14.14 3.63 -9.26
C GLY A 77 -14.36 3.59 -7.74
N ASP A 78 -14.72 2.42 -7.25
CA ASP A 78 -15.26 2.26 -5.89
C ASP A 78 -14.22 2.12 -4.78
N ASN A 79 -12.95 1.93 -5.11
CA ASN A 79 -11.92 1.63 -4.13
C ASN A 79 -10.73 2.58 -4.25
N LEU A 80 -10.06 2.85 -3.13
CA LEU A 80 -8.70 3.36 -3.18
C LEU A 80 -7.78 2.28 -3.75
N GLY A 81 -7.79 1.08 -3.13
CA GLY A 81 -7.18 -0.10 -3.69
C GLY A 81 -7.03 -1.26 -2.72
N SER A 82 -6.88 -2.47 -3.28
CA SER A 82 -6.84 -3.73 -2.53
C SER A 82 -5.45 -4.16 -2.06
N GLY A 83 -4.41 -3.41 -2.36
CA GLY A 83 -3.03 -3.77 -2.01
C GLY A 83 -2.20 -4.13 -3.24
N ALA A 84 -1.20 -4.98 -3.06
CA ALA A 84 -0.30 -5.42 -4.12
C ALA A 84 -1.01 -6.27 -5.20
N ASP A 85 -0.47 -6.28 -6.41
CA ASP A 85 -0.91 -7.18 -7.47
C ASP A 85 -0.46 -8.61 -7.16
N LEU A 86 -1.33 -9.40 -6.54
CA LEU A 86 -1.03 -10.78 -6.17
C LEU A 86 -0.68 -11.68 -7.37
N PRO A 87 -1.37 -11.60 -8.53
CA PRO A 87 -0.94 -12.31 -9.73
C PRO A 87 0.51 -12.01 -10.12
N GLU A 88 0.95 -10.75 -10.09
CA GLU A 88 2.34 -10.40 -10.39
C GLU A 88 3.31 -11.04 -9.36
N PHE A 89 2.93 -11.07 -8.09
CA PHE A 89 3.74 -11.65 -7.04
C PHE A 89 3.83 -13.19 -7.10
N MET A 90 2.78 -13.86 -7.55
CA MET A 90 2.66 -15.32 -7.45
C MET A 90 2.81 -16.04 -8.78
N GLU A 91 2.46 -15.40 -9.89
CA GLU A 91 2.57 -15.98 -11.25
C GLU A 91 3.87 -15.57 -11.96
N GLY A 92 4.54 -14.52 -11.51
CA GLY A 92 5.88 -14.17 -11.93
C GLY A 92 6.86 -15.21 -11.36
N ASN A 93 7.57 -15.90 -12.23
CA ASN A 93 8.47 -17.00 -11.88
C ASN A 93 9.54 -16.67 -10.84
N ASP A 94 9.60 -15.41 -10.37
CA ASP A 94 10.59 -15.01 -9.40
C ASP A 94 10.29 -13.63 -8.78
N ASN A 95 9.70 -13.63 -7.58
CA ASN A 95 9.53 -12.41 -6.77
C ASN A 95 10.83 -11.59 -6.60
N THR A 96 11.96 -12.24 -6.76
CA THR A 96 13.27 -11.63 -6.66
C THR A 96 13.54 -10.68 -7.80
N ASP A 97 13.23 -11.08 -9.04
CA ASP A 97 13.53 -10.27 -10.22
C ASP A 97 12.72 -8.98 -10.23
N LEU A 98 11.46 -9.01 -9.77
CA LEU A 98 10.65 -7.81 -9.64
C LEU A 98 11.22 -6.84 -8.58
N ARG A 99 11.68 -7.36 -7.44
CA ARG A 99 12.28 -6.54 -6.38
C ARG A 99 13.65 -6.02 -6.77
N LEU A 100 14.41 -6.79 -7.54
CA LEU A 100 15.68 -6.33 -8.11
C LEU A 100 15.47 -5.20 -9.12
N ALA A 101 14.43 -5.28 -9.95
CA ALA A 101 14.07 -4.19 -10.87
C ALA A 101 13.74 -2.88 -10.12
N GLU A 102 13.21 -2.96 -8.90
CA GLU A 102 12.97 -1.79 -8.04
C GLU A 102 14.26 -1.08 -7.62
N LEU A 103 15.42 -1.74 -7.62
CA LEU A 103 16.72 -1.13 -7.32
C LEU A 103 17.23 -0.22 -8.44
N ARG A 104 16.81 -0.44 -9.71
CA ARG A 104 17.22 0.32 -10.91
C ARG A 104 18.72 0.39 -11.16
N LEU A 105 19.49 -0.56 -10.65
CA LEU A 105 20.96 -0.52 -10.77
C LEU A 105 21.42 -0.63 -12.23
N GLU A 106 20.70 -1.37 -13.06
CA GLU A 106 20.99 -1.48 -14.49
C GLU A 106 20.74 -0.16 -15.23
N ASP A 107 19.67 0.55 -14.86
CA ASP A 107 19.31 1.85 -15.46
C ASP A 107 20.33 2.94 -15.11
N GLU A 108 21.01 2.80 -13.97
CA GLU A 108 22.02 3.75 -13.50
C GLU A 108 23.43 3.49 -14.07
N GLY A 109 23.58 2.50 -14.94
CA GLY A 109 24.86 2.21 -15.61
C GLY A 109 25.96 1.70 -14.68
N VAL A 110 25.59 1.08 -13.58
CA VAL A 110 26.53 0.56 -12.56
C VAL A 110 27.28 -0.67 -13.04
N GLY A 111 26.83 -1.28 -14.13
CA GLY A 111 27.42 -2.49 -14.69
C GLY A 111 26.83 -3.77 -14.09
N GLU A 112 27.49 -4.90 -14.33
CA GLU A 112 27.02 -6.21 -13.86
C GLU A 112 27.11 -6.30 -12.33
N VAL A 113 26.00 -6.69 -11.69
CA VAL A 113 25.90 -6.87 -10.24
C VAL A 113 25.67 -8.35 -9.91
N SER A 114 26.56 -8.92 -9.07
CA SER A 114 26.37 -10.28 -8.56
C SER A 114 25.56 -10.25 -7.26
N TYR A 115 24.32 -10.70 -7.33
CA TYR A 115 23.41 -10.71 -6.19
C TYR A 115 23.67 -11.90 -5.26
N PRO A 116 23.35 -11.77 -3.94
CA PRO A 116 23.39 -12.90 -3.02
C PRO A 116 22.49 -14.05 -3.50
N PRO A 117 22.84 -15.32 -3.22
CA PRO A 117 22.00 -16.46 -3.58
C PRO A 117 20.58 -16.32 -3.02
N LYS A 118 19.58 -16.72 -3.84
CA LYS A 118 18.18 -16.80 -3.42
C LYS A 118 18.06 -17.66 -2.16
N GLY A 119 17.17 -17.27 -1.25
CA GLY A 119 16.98 -17.96 0.03
C GLY A 119 18.09 -17.70 1.07
N SER A 120 19.17 -16.96 0.73
CA SER A 120 20.11 -16.52 1.74
C SER A 120 19.51 -15.39 2.59
N PHE A 121 19.94 -15.32 3.86
CA PHE A 121 19.55 -14.20 4.74
C PHE A 121 19.88 -12.83 4.11
N ARG A 122 21.04 -12.69 3.49
CA ARG A 122 21.47 -11.45 2.84
C ARG A 122 20.50 -11.05 1.71
N HIS A 123 20.03 -12.01 0.93
CA HIS A 123 19.07 -11.74 -0.15
C HIS A 123 17.74 -11.21 0.41
N GLY A 124 17.13 -11.92 1.34
CA GLY A 124 15.87 -11.51 1.96
C GLY A 124 15.98 -10.22 2.77
N ALA A 125 16.92 -10.16 3.71
CA ALA A 125 17.06 -9.04 4.62
C ALA A 125 17.56 -7.75 3.92
N THR A 126 18.52 -7.86 3.00
CA THR A 126 19.09 -6.69 2.34
C THR A 126 18.25 -6.23 1.16
N ILE A 127 17.99 -7.11 0.21
CA ILE A 127 17.36 -6.72 -1.05
C ILE A 127 15.86 -6.51 -0.84
N SER A 128 15.16 -7.50 -0.28
CA SER A 128 13.71 -7.40 -0.12
C SER A 128 13.29 -6.41 0.95
N ALA A 129 13.89 -6.50 2.14
CA ALA A 129 13.47 -5.67 3.26
C ALA A 129 14.01 -4.26 3.16
N TRP A 130 15.33 -4.12 3.00
CA TRP A 130 15.95 -2.81 3.03
C TRP A 130 15.65 -2.00 1.78
N TYR A 131 16.05 -2.50 0.61
CA TYR A 131 15.96 -1.70 -0.61
C TYR A 131 14.54 -1.63 -1.18
N ALA A 132 13.89 -2.77 -1.41
CA ALA A 132 12.59 -2.76 -2.07
C ALA A 132 11.50 -2.17 -1.19
N ASN A 133 11.36 -2.64 0.06
CA ASN A 133 10.27 -2.18 0.92
C ASN A 133 10.55 -0.81 1.57
N VAL A 134 11.76 -0.57 2.07
CA VAL A 134 12.05 0.67 2.81
C VAL A 134 12.43 1.79 1.87
N GLN A 135 13.36 1.60 0.96
CA GLN A 135 13.93 2.69 0.16
C GLN A 135 13.13 3.01 -1.10
N ALA A 136 12.79 2.02 -1.92
CA ALA A 136 12.21 2.27 -3.23
C ALA A 136 10.68 2.40 -3.20
N GLY A 137 9.98 1.50 -2.51
CA GLY A 137 8.53 1.34 -2.63
C GLY A 137 7.69 2.16 -1.66
N ASN A 138 8.18 2.41 -0.43
CA ASN A 138 7.34 2.92 0.65
C ASN A 138 7.75 4.28 1.22
N ARG A 139 8.97 4.73 0.98
CA ARG A 139 9.42 6.03 1.51
C ARG A 139 9.01 7.28 0.74
N PRO A 140 8.79 7.26 -0.58
CA PRO A 140 8.59 8.49 -1.34
C PRO A 140 7.46 9.39 -0.82
N LEU A 141 6.37 8.82 -0.33
CA LEU A 141 5.28 9.60 0.27
C LEU A 141 5.67 10.20 1.63
N GLN A 142 6.42 9.48 2.44
CA GLN A 142 6.94 9.99 3.71
C GLN A 142 7.92 11.15 3.50
N GLU A 143 8.75 11.04 2.47
CA GLU A 143 9.77 12.04 2.12
C GLU A 143 9.20 13.23 1.34
N LEU A 144 7.96 13.16 0.87
CA LEU A 144 7.30 14.23 0.11
C LEU A 144 7.30 15.52 0.92
N LYS A 145 7.83 16.61 0.35
CA LYS A 145 7.87 17.94 0.98
C LYS A 145 6.73 18.86 0.52
N LYS A 146 5.62 18.24 0.12
CA LYS A 146 4.33 18.88 -0.18
C LYS A 146 3.27 18.28 0.74
N ILE A 147 2.12 18.94 0.86
CA ILE A 147 1.02 18.40 1.65
C ILE A 147 0.37 17.26 0.87
N SER A 148 0.24 16.10 1.47
CA SER A 148 -0.43 14.94 0.89
C SER A 148 -1.81 14.72 1.50
N ILE A 149 -2.79 14.44 0.64
CA ILE A 149 -4.17 14.13 1.04
C ILE A 149 -4.58 12.85 0.34
N VAL A 150 -4.97 11.83 1.11
CA VAL A 150 -5.54 10.59 0.56
C VAL A 150 -7.06 10.66 0.59
N GLU A 151 -7.69 10.39 -0.55
CA GLU A 151 -9.12 10.14 -0.71
C GLU A 151 -9.38 8.65 -0.49
N ALA A 152 -9.73 8.27 0.72
CA ALA A 152 -9.95 6.88 1.10
C ALA A 152 -11.39 6.45 0.83
N LYS A 153 -11.57 5.33 0.14
CA LYS A 153 -12.90 4.78 -0.20
C LYS A 153 -12.84 3.29 -0.49
N GLY A 154 -13.91 2.60 -0.22
CA GLY A 154 -14.01 1.17 -0.50
C GLY A 154 -12.93 0.38 0.20
N TYR A 155 -12.14 -0.41 -0.54
CA TYR A 155 -10.97 -1.08 0.01
C TYR A 155 -9.77 -0.13 0.09
N CYS A 156 -9.19 -0.01 1.28
CA CYS A 156 -7.94 0.66 1.58
C CYS A 156 -6.99 -0.36 2.20
N TYR A 157 -6.58 -1.38 1.42
CA TYR A 157 -5.87 -2.56 1.92
C TYR A 157 -4.41 -2.60 1.49
N GLY A 158 -3.59 -3.29 2.27
CA GLY A 158 -2.22 -3.59 1.96
C GLY A 158 -1.41 -2.35 1.61
N TRP A 159 -0.83 -2.29 0.41
CA TRP A 159 -0.02 -1.16 -0.02
C TRP A 159 -0.78 0.19 0.02
N HIS A 160 -2.09 0.20 -0.26
CA HIS A 160 -2.90 1.43 -0.15
C HIS A 160 -3.13 1.84 1.31
N PHE A 161 -3.14 0.89 2.23
CA PHE A 161 -3.18 1.20 3.67
C PHE A 161 -1.86 1.85 4.13
N TYR A 162 -0.72 1.50 3.51
CA TYR A 162 0.54 2.23 3.74
C TYR A 162 0.41 3.69 3.34
N GLN A 163 -0.18 3.97 2.16
CA GLN A 163 -0.38 5.33 1.69
C GLN A 163 -1.25 6.15 2.66
N CYS A 164 -2.29 5.54 3.23
CA CYS A 164 -3.10 6.18 4.27
C CYS A 164 -2.28 6.50 5.53
N ALA A 165 -1.36 5.62 5.94
CA ALA A 165 -0.52 5.87 7.12
C ALA A 165 0.57 6.94 6.89
N ASP A 166 1.06 7.06 5.67
CA ASP A 166 2.18 7.93 5.30
C ASP A 166 1.73 9.33 4.87
N ALA A 167 0.48 9.51 4.48
CA ALA A 167 -0.08 10.80 4.09
C ALA A 167 -0.22 11.75 5.29
N ASP A 168 -0.25 13.06 5.00
CA ASP A 168 -0.49 14.07 6.03
C ASP A 168 -1.95 14.12 6.47
N LEU A 169 -2.87 13.95 5.52
CA LEU A 169 -4.31 13.97 5.76
C LEU A 169 -4.98 12.79 5.04
N VAL A 170 -5.95 12.19 5.71
CA VAL A 170 -6.79 11.13 5.13
C VAL A 170 -8.25 11.49 5.34
N ILE A 171 -8.97 11.63 4.23
CA ILE A 171 -10.41 11.89 4.22
C ILE A 171 -11.09 10.66 3.64
N SER A 172 -12.06 10.13 4.34
CA SER A 172 -12.65 8.83 4.04
C SER A 172 -14.13 8.92 3.75
N SER A 173 -14.60 8.05 2.85
CA SER A 173 -16.01 7.71 2.81
C SER A 173 -16.39 6.79 3.98
N ASP A 174 -17.64 6.82 4.38
CA ASP A 174 -18.21 6.01 5.45
C ASP A 174 -18.20 4.49 5.17
N ASP A 175 -18.15 4.11 3.90
CA ASP A 175 -18.10 2.72 3.44
C ASP A 175 -16.70 2.12 3.33
N ALA A 176 -15.65 2.89 3.66
CA ALA A 176 -14.27 2.43 3.53
C ALA A 176 -13.90 1.37 4.58
N LEU A 177 -13.06 0.42 4.16
CA LEU A 177 -12.45 -0.62 5.01
C LEU A 177 -10.94 -0.51 4.93
N PHE A 178 -10.29 -0.55 6.09
CA PHE A 178 -8.85 -0.42 6.25
C PHE A 178 -8.24 -1.67 6.84
N GLY A 179 -7.12 -2.13 6.31
CA GLY A 179 -6.45 -3.29 6.86
C GLY A 179 -5.30 -3.80 6.00
N HIS A 180 -4.64 -4.80 6.52
CA HIS A 180 -3.56 -5.46 5.83
C HIS A 180 -3.80 -6.97 5.81
N PRO A 181 -4.33 -7.52 4.70
CA PRO A 181 -4.67 -8.94 4.61
C PRO A 181 -3.53 -9.88 4.97
N SER A 182 -2.27 -9.48 4.75
CA SER A 182 -1.13 -10.32 5.09
C SER A 182 -0.96 -10.58 6.59
N PHE A 183 -1.66 -9.86 7.47
CA PHE A 183 -1.70 -10.22 8.90
C PHE A 183 -2.30 -11.60 9.14
N ARG A 184 -3.17 -12.08 8.24
CA ARG A 184 -3.71 -13.45 8.30
C ARG A 184 -2.74 -14.51 7.74
N TYR A 185 -1.80 -14.10 6.87
CA TYR A 185 -0.96 -15.04 6.12
C TYR A 185 0.48 -15.05 6.60
N TYR A 186 1.05 -13.87 6.85
CA TYR A 186 2.45 -13.71 7.27
C TYR A 186 2.60 -13.05 8.65
N GLY A 187 1.54 -12.43 9.15
CA GLY A 187 1.55 -11.73 10.43
C GLY A 187 2.30 -10.40 10.44
N TRP A 188 2.91 -9.97 9.34
CA TRP A 188 3.78 -8.80 9.27
C TRP A 188 3.40 -7.85 8.15
N GLY A 189 3.88 -6.60 8.28
CA GLY A 189 3.83 -5.57 7.26
C GLY A 189 4.89 -4.51 7.52
N PRO A 190 5.45 -3.85 6.48
CA PRO A 190 6.60 -2.95 6.62
C PRO A 190 6.26 -1.64 7.36
N ARG A 191 4.97 -1.36 7.59
CA ARG A 191 4.51 -0.13 8.23
C ARG A 191 3.95 -0.34 9.66
N MET A 192 4.24 -1.46 10.30
CA MET A 192 3.69 -1.78 11.62
C MET A 192 3.98 -0.70 12.66
N TRP A 193 5.17 -0.13 12.65
CA TRP A 193 5.55 0.94 13.57
C TRP A 193 4.68 2.20 13.39
N THR A 194 4.49 2.64 12.15
CA THR A 194 3.65 3.79 11.82
C THR A 194 2.19 3.55 12.21
N TRP A 195 1.66 2.37 11.93
CA TRP A 195 0.28 2.03 12.31
C TRP A 195 0.08 2.04 13.83
N VAL A 196 1.05 1.51 14.59
CA VAL A 196 1.00 1.59 16.07
C VAL A 196 0.93 3.05 16.53
N GLN A 197 1.77 3.91 15.95
CA GLN A 197 1.80 5.34 16.31
C GLN A 197 0.48 6.04 15.98
N MET A 198 -0.10 5.75 14.82
CA MET A 198 -1.33 6.40 14.35
C MET A 198 -2.59 5.85 15.03
N MET A 199 -2.71 4.54 15.19
CA MET A 199 -3.92 3.88 15.73
C MET A 199 -3.89 3.71 17.24
N GLY A 200 -2.70 3.78 17.86
CA GLY A 200 -2.48 3.36 19.23
C GLY A 200 -2.31 1.84 19.35
N LEU A 201 -1.52 1.44 20.35
CA LEU A 201 -1.06 0.05 20.51
C LEU A 201 -2.22 -0.97 20.54
N ARG A 202 -3.28 -0.72 21.31
CA ARG A 202 -4.36 -1.70 21.47
C ARG A 202 -5.18 -1.92 20.21
N LYS A 203 -5.49 -0.85 19.47
CA LYS A 203 -6.25 -0.95 18.22
C LYS A 203 -5.44 -1.62 17.13
N PHE A 204 -4.16 -1.35 17.08
CA PHE A 204 -3.29 -2.04 16.13
C PHE A 204 -3.08 -3.52 16.51
N GLN A 205 -2.90 -3.87 17.78
CA GLN A 205 -2.87 -5.27 18.24
C GLN A 205 -4.14 -6.04 17.87
N GLU A 206 -5.32 -5.41 18.03
CA GLU A 206 -6.59 -6.00 17.61
C GLU A 206 -6.58 -6.31 16.09
N MET A 207 -6.15 -5.36 15.24
CA MET A 207 -6.06 -5.58 13.80
C MET A 207 -5.08 -6.73 13.45
N VAL A 208 -3.90 -6.76 14.07
CA VAL A 208 -2.88 -7.78 13.80
C VAL A 208 -3.32 -9.17 14.22
N PHE A 209 -3.80 -9.30 15.46
CA PHE A 209 -4.10 -10.62 16.04
C PHE A 209 -5.39 -11.23 15.50
N THR A 210 -6.34 -10.40 15.09
CA THR A 210 -7.60 -10.89 14.49
C THR A 210 -7.55 -10.95 12.96
N GLY A 211 -6.60 -10.23 12.35
CA GLY A 211 -6.54 -10.07 10.89
C GLY A 211 -7.77 -9.37 10.29
N ARG A 212 -8.64 -8.76 11.12
CA ARG A 212 -9.86 -8.11 10.65
C ARG A 212 -9.60 -6.72 10.08
N PRO A 213 -10.37 -6.29 9.09
CA PRO A 213 -10.34 -4.89 8.66
C PRO A 213 -11.12 -4.01 9.63
N PHE A 214 -10.73 -2.75 9.70
CA PHE A 214 -11.44 -1.72 10.46
C PHE A 214 -12.29 -0.86 9.52
N THR A 215 -13.46 -0.45 9.99
CA THR A 215 -14.34 0.49 9.29
C THR A 215 -13.81 1.91 9.36
N ALA A 216 -14.32 2.80 8.51
CA ALA A 216 -13.99 4.21 8.56
C ALA A 216 -14.29 4.84 9.92
N ASP A 217 -15.40 4.46 10.56
CA ASP A 217 -15.75 4.96 11.90
C ASP A 217 -14.73 4.53 12.95
N GLU A 218 -14.34 3.25 12.99
CA GLU A 218 -13.31 2.74 13.90
C GLU A 218 -11.96 3.44 13.70
N MET A 219 -11.58 3.68 12.44
CA MET A 219 -10.34 4.39 12.11
C MET A 219 -10.41 5.89 12.48
N PHE A 220 -11.57 6.49 12.40
CA PHE A 220 -11.79 7.86 12.88
C PHE A 220 -11.70 7.95 14.40
N GLN A 221 -12.31 7.00 15.10
CA GLN A 221 -12.29 6.94 16.58
C GLN A 221 -10.86 6.78 17.15
N CYS A 222 -9.95 6.14 16.42
CA CYS A 222 -8.55 6.03 16.86
C CYS A 222 -7.64 7.15 16.28
N ASN A 223 -8.22 8.21 15.74
CA ASN A 223 -7.50 9.37 15.16
C ASN A 223 -6.65 9.07 13.92
N PHE A 224 -6.88 7.95 13.24
CA PHE A 224 -6.18 7.64 12.00
C PHE A 224 -6.71 8.47 10.82
N LEU A 225 -7.99 8.83 10.83
CA LEU A 225 -8.64 9.63 9.80
C LEU A 225 -8.90 11.07 10.29
N ASN A 226 -8.74 12.03 9.39
CA ASN A 226 -9.04 13.43 9.66
C ASN A 226 -10.55 13.73 9.54
N LYS A 227 -11.24 13.04 8.63
CA LYS A 227 -12.65 13.24 8.35
C LYS A 227 -13.28 12.00 7.74
N VAL A 228 -14.53 11.75 8.12
CA VAL A 228 -15.40 10.76 7.47
C VAL A 228 -16.65 11.49 6.96
N VAL A 229 -17.06 11.21 5.73
CA VAL A 229 -18.25 11.74 5.09
C VAL A 229 -18.97 10.65 4.31
N SER A 230 -20.21 10.88 3.88
CA SER A 230 -20.87 9.96 2.96
C SER A 230 -20.13 9.88 1.62
N ARG A 231 -20.26 8.75 0.94
CA ARG A 231 -19.55 8.46 -0.31
C ARG A 231 -19.72 9.55 -1.37
N ASP A 232 -20.93 10.06 -1.52
CA ASP A 232 -21.30 11.11 -2.48
C ASP A 232 -20.67 12.48 -2.17
N GLN A 233 -20.28 12.72 -0.91
CA GLN A 233 -19.66 13.96 -0.48
C GLN A 233 -18.12 13.91 -0.48
N LEU A 234 -17.53 12.73 -0.66
CA LEU A 234 -16.10 12.53 -0.45
C LEU A 234 -15.24 13.44 -1.35
N GLU A 235 -15.49 13.47 -2.65
CA GLU A 235 -14.68 14.25 -3.58
C GLU A 235 -14.77 15.76 -3.28
N ALA A 236 -15.94 16.26 -2.97
CA ALA A 236 -16.14 17.67 -2.60
C ALA A 236 -15.42 18.04 -1.29
N GLU A 237 -15.43 17.14 -0.32
CA GLU A 237 -14.72 17.38 0.96
C GLU A 237 -13.20 17.35 0.76
N VAL A 238 -12.67 16.40 -0.04
CA VAL A 238 -11.25 16.35 -0.40
C VAL A 238 -10.82 17.63 -1.13
N ASP A 239 -11.58 18.08 -2.12
CA ASP A 239 -11.30 19.33 -2.84
C ASP A 239 -11.28 20.56 -1.91
N LYS A 240 -12.22 20.64 -0.99
CA LYS A 240 -12.29 21.68 0.03
C LYS A 240 -11.01 21.70 0.89
N TYR A 241 -10.54 20.54 1.38
CA TYR A 241 -9.29 20.45 2.13
C TYR A 241 -8.07 20.80 1.27
N ALA A 242 -8.01 20.30 0.05
CA ALA A 242 -6.89 20.58 -0.86
C ALA A 242 -6.77 22.08 -1.15
N ARG A 243 -7.89 22.77 -1.43
CA ARG A 243 -7.93 24.21 -1.65
C ARG A 243 -7.56 25.01 -0.40
N ALA A 244 -8.00 24.58 0.77
CA ALA A 244 -7.62 25.21 2.04
C ALA A 244 -6.12 25.10 2.28
N CYS A 245 -5.55 23.92 2.10
CA CYS A 245 -4.11 23.66 2.22
C CYS A 245 -3.30 24.46 1.18
N ALA A 246 -3.78 24.54 -0.05
CA ALA A 246 -3.11 25.27 -1.12
C ALA A 246 -3.04 26.79 -0.84
N ARG A 247 -4.03 27.35 -0.17
CA ARG A 247 -4.09 28.80 0.16
C ARG A 247 -3.32 29.18 1.41
N ASN A 248 -3.11 28.25 2.31
CA ASN A 248 -2.75 28.57 3.70
C ASN A 248 -1.31 28.99 3.80
N ARG A 249 -0.34 28.86 3.18
CA ARG A 249 1.05 29.29 3.42
C ARG A 249 1.90 29.25 2.14
N PRO A 250 3.02 29.98 2.09
CA PRO A 250 4.00 29.79 1.02
C PRO A 250 4.52 28.36 0.97
N VAL A 251 4.97 27.93 -0.22
CA VAL A 251 5.54 26.57 -0.42
C VAL A 251 6.74 26.33 0.50
N ASP A 252 7.58 27.34 0.71
CA ASP A 252 8.75 27.23 1.59
C ASP A 252 8.36 26.96 3.05
N THR A 253 7.27 27.57 3.53
CA THR A 253 6.77 27.27 4.88
C THR A 253 6.24 25.85 4.99
N VAL A 254 5.56 25.37 3.96
CA VAL A 254 5.12 23.95 3.92
C VAL A 254 6.33 23.02 3.96
N PHE A 255 7.38 23.34 3.19
CA PHE A 255 8.61 22.55 3.20
C PHE A 255 9.24 22.48 4.60
N GLN A 256 9.34 23.62 5.30
CA GLN A 256 9.85 23.67 6.68
C GLN A 256 8.97 22.86 7.64
N GLN A 257 7.64 22.97 7.53
CA GLN A 257 6.71 22.19 8.35
C GLN A 257 6.85 20.69 8.11
N LYS A 258 7.03 20.27 6.86
CA LYS A 258 7.26 18.86 6.52
C LYS A 258 8.57 18.33 7.11
N ILE A 259 9.65 19.12 7.10
CA ILE A 259 10.90 18.77 7.78
C ILE A 259 10.67 18.62 9.29
N PHE A 260 9.95 19.55 9.91
CA PHE A 260 9.63 19.46 11.34
C PHE A 260 8.88 18.15 11.68
N PHE A 261 7.83 17.82 10.92
CA PHE A 261 7.08 16.58 11.15
C PHE A 261 7.90 15.32 10.88
N GLU A 262 8.80 15.37 9.90
CA GLU A 262 9.73 14.24 9.66
C GLU A 262 10.67 14.06 10.85
N VAL A 263 11.31 15.12 11.34
CA VAL A 263 12.16 15.04 12.54
C VAL A 263 11.38 14.53 13.75
N PHE A 264 10.14 14.97 13.94
CA PHE A 264 9.28 14.48 15.00
C PHE A 264 9.01 12.96 14.89
N LYS A 265 8.68 12.48 13.70
CA LYS A 265 8.48 11.04 13.43
C LYS A 265 9.78 10.24 13.68
N GLN A 266 10.93 10.78 13.26
CA GLN A 266 12.22 10.14 13.50
C GLN A 266 12.58 10.08 14.98
N TYR A 267 12.29 11.12 15.75
CA TYR A 267 12.45 11.12 17.19
C TYR A 267 11.60 10.04 17.88
N GLN A 268 10.45 9.73 17.32
CA GLN A 268 9.59 8.62 17.75
C GLN A 268 10.05 7.25 17.23
N GLY A 269 11.19 7.17 16.56
CA GLY A 269 11.78 5.92 16.08
C GLY A 269 11.14 5.37 14.80
N GLU A 270 10.47 6.20 14.00
CA GLU A 270 9.77 5.74 12.78
C GLU A 270 10.69 4.98 11.83
N TYR A 271 11.86 5.51 11.50
CA TYR A 271 12.79 4.86 10.58
C TYR A 271 13.28 3.51 11.11
N MET A 272 13.72 3.50 12.37
CA MET A 272 14.18 2.27 13.03
C MET A 272 13.07 1.22 13.11
N GLY A 273 11.87 1.64 13.45
CA GLY A 273 10.72 0.76 13.54
C GLY A 273 10.30 0.20 12.17
N SER A 274 10.30 1.01 11.12
CA SER A 274 10.02 0.58 9.75
C SER A 274 11.06 -0.42 9.26
N LEU A 275 12.34 -0.17 9.55
CA LEU A 275 13.43 -1.07 9.20
C LEU A 275 13.26 -2.42 9.90
N LEU A 276 13.00 -2.40 11.22
CA LEU A 276 12.77 -3.61 12.00
C LEU A 276 11.58 -4.41 11.47
N SER A 277 10.48 -3.73 11.18
CA SER A 277 9.27 -4.37 10.61
C SER A 277 9.56 -5.03 9.25
N ALA A 278 10.34 -4.37 8.38
CA ALA A 278 10.74 -4.93 7.09
C ALA A 278 11.67 -6.16 7.24
N PHE A 279 12.56 -6.15 8.21
CA PHE A 279 13.38 -7.33 8.50
C PHE A 279 12.53 -8.51 8.98
N PHE A 280 11.59 -8.30 9.90
CA PHE A 280 10.70 -9.37 10.35
C PHE A 280 9.80 -9.88 9.24
N GLU A 281 9.28 -9.01 8.39
CA GLU A 281 8.51 -9.41 7.21
C GLU A 281 9.33 -10.32 6.28
N SER A 282 10.60 -9.98 6.03
CA SER A 282 11.47 -10.81 5.19
C SER A 282 11.84 -12.15 5.82
N MET A 283 11.84 -12.25 7.14
CA MET A 283 12.07 -13.50 7.86
C MET A 283 10.79 -14.33 8.04
N GLY A 284 9.62 -13.72 7.89
CA GLY A 284 8.32 -14.39 8.05
C GLY A 284 8.13 -15.57 7.10
N SER A 285 8.76 -15.53 5.91
CA SER A 285 8.78 -16.67 4.99
C SER A 285 9.53 -17.91 5.50
N GLY A 286 10.29 -17.78 6.57
CA GLY A 286 10.98 -18.90 7.24
C GLY A 286 10.22 -19.48 8.44
N VAL A 287 9.06 -18.93 8.77
CA VAL A 287 8.19 -19.48 9.82
C VAL A 287 7.51 -20.72 9.23
N THR A 288 7.74 -21.85 9.86
CA THR A 288 7.08 -23.11 9.47
C THR A 288 5.64 -23.13 9.94
N ASN A 289 4.77 -23.46 9.03
CA ASN A 289 3.39 -23.78 9.30
C ASN A 289 3.32 -25.18 9.91
N ASP A 290 2.79 -25.34 11.12
CA ASP A 290 2.71 -26.65 11.81
C ASP A 290 1.34 -27.34 11.61
N GLY A 291 0.55 -26.87 10.65
CA GLY A 291 -0.68 -27.52 10.20
C GLY A 291 -1.94 -27.12 10.96
N ASP A 292 -1.83 -26.25 11.98
CA ASP A 292 -2.97 -25.69 12.70
C ASP A 292 -3.51 -24.42 12.05
N ASP A 293 -2.83 -23.90 11.02
CA ASP A 293 -3.22 -22.66 10.34
C ASP A 293 -4.26 -22.92 9.26
N ASP A 294 -5.32 -22.16 9.27
CA ASP A 294 -6.47 -22.27 8.36
C ASP A 294 -6.17 -21.88 6.90
N LEU A 295 -4.98 -21.37 6.59
CA LEU A 295 -4.57 -21.01 5.25
C LEU A 295 -3.11 -21.40 5.00
N ASP A 296 -2.92 -22.48 4.27
CA ASP A 296 -1.64 -22.78 3.63
C ASP A 296 -1.54 -22.00 2.32
N MET A 297 -0.64 -21.00 2.29
CA MET A 297 -0.40 -20.20 1.09
C MET A 297 0.14 -21.02 -0.07
N TYR A 298 0.84 -22.12 0.18
CA TYR A 298 1.33 -23.02 -0.88
C TYR A 298 0.19 -23.86 -1.46
N GLU A 299 -0.69 -24.36 -0.62
CA GLU A 299 -1.91 -25.04 -1.08
C GLU A 299 -2.85 -24.09 -1.83
N ALA A 300 -2.92 -22.84 -1.38
CA ALA A 300 -3.68 -21.77 -2.04
C ALA A 300 -3.15 -21.43 -3.44
N ILE A 301 -1.85 -21.56 -3.68
CA ILE A 301 -1.25 -21.39 -5.01
C ILE A 301 -1.74 -22.50 -5.96
N ASP A 302 -1.79 -23.74 -5.48
CA ASP A 302 -2.20 -24.89 -6.27
C ASP A 302 -3.71 -24.91 -6.57
N THR A 303 -4.55 -24.46 -5.62
CA THR A 303 -6.02 -24.47 -5.74
C THR A 303 -6.60 -23.17 -6.30
N GLY A 304 -5.79 -22.13 -6.45
CA GLY A 304 -6.18 -20.79 -6.87
C GLY A 304 -6.40 -19.85 -5.69
N LEU A 305 -5.55 -18.83 -5.61
CA LEU A 305 -5.48 -17.88 -4.51
C LEU A 305 -6.83 -17.23 -4.15
N ALA A 306 -7.60 -16.85 -5.16
CA ALA A 306 -8.89 -16.19 -4.93
C ALA A 306 -9.90 -17.12 -4.23
N GLY A 307 -9.88 -18.41 -4.55
CA GLY A 307 -10.72 -19.43 -3.91
C GLY A 307 -10.32 -19.64 -2.45
N ALA A 308 -9.04 -19.86 -2.21
CA ALA A 308 -8.51 -20.12 -0.87
C ALA A 308 -8.68 -18.91 0.08
N VAL A 309 -8.41 -17.71 -0.41
CA VAL A 309 -8.66 -16.47 0.36
C VAL A 309 -10.14 -16.30 0.70
N ASN A 310 -11.03 -16.62 -0.23
CA ASN A 310 -12.47 -16.51 0.01
C ASN A 310 -12.97 -17.60 0.97
N ASP A 311 -12.44 -18.82 0.90
CA ASP A 311 -12.75 -19.89 1.83
C ASP A 311 -12.28 -19.54 3.25
N ASN A 312 -11.03 -19.12 3.40
CA ASN A 312 -10.51 -18.64 4.68
C ASN A 312 -11.37 -17.49 5.23
N ASP A 313 -11.69 -16.47 4.40
CA ASP A 313 -12.49 -15.32 4.82
C ASP A 313 -13.89 -15.72 5.31
N SER A 314 -14.48 -16.78 4.74
CA SER A 314 -15.80 -17.28 5.12
C SER A 314 -15.87 -17.86 6.53
N LYS A 315 -14.74 -18.34 7.07
CA LYS A 315 -14.62 -18.91 8.43
C LYS A 315 -14.66 -17.86 9.54
N PHE A 316 -14.42 -16.58 9.19
CA PHE A 316 -14.47 -15.48 10.15
C PHE A 316 -15.90 -14.98 10.37
N PRO A 317 -16.21 -14.40 11.54
CA PRO A 317 -17.46 -13.68 11.77
C PRO A 317 -17.71 -12.63 10.67
N PRO A 318 -18.95 -12.36 10.24
CA PRO A 318 -19.25 -11.45 9.14
C PRO A 318 -18.58 -10.08 9.22
N ASP A 319 -18.53 -9.48 10.41
CA ASP A 319 -17.91 -8.19 10.68
C ASP A 319 -16.36 -8.23 10.66
N PHE A 320 -15.76 -9.43 10.73
CA PHE A 320 -14.30 -9.62 10.63
C PHE A 320 -13.84 -9.94 9.22
N ARG A 321 -14.75 -10.23 8.29
CA ARG A 321 -14.40 -10.62 6.91
C ARG A 321 -13.75 -9.47 6.14
N LEU A 322 -12.77 -9.80 5.32
CA LEU A 322 -12.06 -8.84 4.45
C LEU A 322 -12.92 -8.41 3.26
N SER A 323 -13.68 -9.35 2.69
CA SER A 323 -14.51 -9.08 1.53
C SER A 323 -15.82 -8.41 1.90
N LYS A 324 -16.11 -7.25 1.29
CA LYS A 324 -17.41 -6.57 1.43
C LYS A 324 -18.60 -7.46 1.06
N SER A 325 -18.44 -8.32 0.05
CA SER A 325 -19.48 -9.26 -0.35
C SER A 325 -19.74 -10.34 0.71
N ASN A 326 -18.70 -10.80 1.39
CA ASN A 326 -18.82 -11.82 2.43
C ASN A 326 -19.36 -11.23 3.74
N ARG A 327 -19.09 -9.94 4.03
CA ARG A 327 -19.66 -9.25 5.20
C ARG A 327 -21.18 -9.13 5.15
N LYS A 328 -21.79 -9.22 3.96
CA LYS A 328 -23.24 -9.13 3.75
C LYS A 328 -23.95 -10.50 3.79
N LYS A 329 -23.18 -11.59 3.91
CA LYS A 329 -23.74 -12.94 4.00
C LYS A 329 -23.83 -13.30 5.50
N ASP A 330 -25.04 -13.38 5.98
CA ASP A 330 -25.39 -13.94 7.30
C ASP A 330 -25.18 -15.45 7.29
#